data_102d1f0f9e37a0f2e06f875b473ed0c2
#
_entry.id   102d1f0f9e37a0f2e06f875b473ed0c2
#
_cell.length_a   1.000
_cell.length_b   1.000
_cell.length_c   1.000
_cell.angle_alpha   90.00
_cell.angle_beta   90.00
_cell.angle_gamma   90.00
#
_symmetry.space_group_name_H-M   'P 1'
#
loop_
_entity.id
_entity.type
_entity.pdbx_description
1 polymer ?
#
loop_
_entity_poly.entity_id
_entity_poly.type
_entity_poly.pdbx_seq_one_letter_code
_entity_poly.pdbx_strand_id
1 'polypeptide(L)'
;MKAGGQKAKGNAAENAVAKLLSSWLTHGQRQDVLERSPASGAKFTSHQKRQRDFGNIAGDLIAVAEEGNCLISRFVIEVKHRNEEGINVNGLVFRTSESGVIAFWKKLLLECKQTQKLPMLIFKQNNRPLLLGLCKEGVELFEYQKHNHAVFKIGSKSMYLSPFMEFLVKANPDVLLKR
;
A
#
# COMPACT_ATOMS: atom_id res chain seq x y z
N MET A 1 17.86 -1.89 -19.79
CA MET A 1 16.59 -2.67 -19.69
C MET A 1 15.50 -1.92 -20.48
N LYS A 2 14.71 -2.62 -21.31
CA LYS A 2 13.64 -1.99 -22.11
C LYS A 2 12.52 -1.47 -21.18
N ALA A 3 12.06 -0.25 -21.40
CA ALA A 3 11.02 0.45 -20.58
C ALA A 3 9.72 -0.37 -20.35
N GLY A 4 9.38 -1.32 -21.24
CA GLY A 4 8.22 -2.20 -21.09
C GLY A 4 8.30 -3.21 -19.94
N GLY A 5 9.51 -3.64 -19.55
CA GLY A 5 9.69 -4.63 -18.51
C GLY A 5 9.41 -4.13 -17.09
N GLN A 6 9.64 -2.86 -16.80
CA GLN A 6 9.36 -2.28 -15.47
C GLN A 6 7.86 -2.06 -15.24
N LYS A 7 7.13 -1.65 -16.27
CA LYS A 7 5.66 -1.47 -16.21
C LYS A 7 4.95 -2.82 -16.02
N ALA A 8 5.38 -3.86 -16.74
CA ALA A 8 4.83 -5.21 -16.60
C ALA A 8 5.05 -5.78 -15.19
N LYS A 9 6.24 -5.58 -14.60
CA LYS A 9 6.53 -5.99 -13.21
C LYS A 9 5.67 -5.25 -12.17
N GLY A 10 5.48 -3.95 -12.36
CA GLY A 10 4.59 -3.15 -11.51
C GLY A 10 3.16 -3.69 -11.52
N ASN A 11 2.59 -3.87 -12.71
CA ASN A 11 1.25 -4.40 -12.89
C ASN A 11 1.08 -5.81 -12.28
N ALA A 12 2.07 -6.69 -12.47
CA ALA A 12 2.05 -8.03 -11.88
C ALA A 12 2.07 -7.99 -10.34
N ALA A 13 2.83 -7.07 -9.73
CA ALA A 13 2.87 -6.90 -8.29
C ALA A 13 1.54 -6.36 -7.74
N GLU A 14 0.95 -5.35 -8.39
CA GLU A 14 -0.36 -4.80 -8.03
C GLU A 14 -1.44 -5.89 -8.06
N ASN A 15 -1.50 -6.70 -9.13
CA ASN A 15 -2.45 -7.81 -9.24
C ASN A 15 -2.21 -8.90 -8.17
N ALA A 16 -0.96 -9.24 -7.88
CA ALA A 16 -0.65 -10.23 -6.84
C ALA A 16 -1.07 -9.74 -5.45
N VAL A 17 -0.82 -8.48 -5.12
CA VAL A 17 -1.24 -7.88 -3.86
C VAL A 17 -2.76 -7.78 -3.77
N ALA A 18 -3.46 -7.41 -4.85
CA ALA A 18 -4.92 -7.39 -4.90
C ALA A 18 -5.52 -8.76 -4.55
N LYS A 19 -4.99 -9.86 -5.13
CA LYS A 19 -5.45 -11.22 -4.82
C LYS A 19 -5.17 -11.62 -3.37
N LEU A 20 -3.99 -11.31 -2.84
CA LEU A 20 -3.64 -11.62 -1.45
C LEU A 20 -4.53 -10.88 -0.45
N LEU A 21 -4.77 -9.59 -0.66
CA LEU A 21 -5.67 -8.80 0.17
C LEU A 21 -7.14 -9.24 0.01
N SER A 22 -7.58 -9.59 -1.20
CA SER A 22 -8.93 -10.15 -1.42
C SER A 22 -9.14 -11.45 -0.65
N SER A 23 -8.17 -12.35 -0.73
CA SER A 23 -8.20 -13.62 0.01
C SER A 23 -8.21 -13.38 1.53
N TRP A 24 -7.41 -12.45 2.03
CA TRP A 24 -7.37 -12.08 3.43
C TRP A 24 -8.69 -11.47 3.91
N LEU A 25 -9.26 -10.52 3.17
CA LEU A 25 -10.55 -9.88 3.50
C LEU A 25 -11.72 -10.89 3.58
N THR A 26 -11.68 -11.94 2.78
CA THR A 26 -12.75 -12.92 2.65
C THR A 26 -12.42 -14.26 3.33
N HIS A 27 -11.41 -14.29 4.22
CA HIS A 27 -10.97 -15.52 4.89
C HIS A 27 -10.70 -16.69 3.92
N GLY A 28 -10.11 -16.37 2.77
CA GLY A 28 -9.74 -17.35 1.74
C GLY A 28 -10.83 -17.70 0.73
N GLN A 29 -12.04 -17.15 0.87
CA GLN A 29 -13.19 -17.51 0.01
C GLN A 29 -13.10 -16.92 -1.41
N ARG A 30 -12.52 -15.70 -1.55
CA ARG A 30 -12.43 -14.97 -2.81
C ARG A 30 -11.07 -14.32 -3.01
N GLN A 31 -10.66 -14.16 -4.28
CA GLN A 31 -9.42 -13.48 -4.66
C GLN A 31 -9.65 -12.30 -5.61
N ASP A 32 -10.90 -11.89 -5.77
CA ASP A 32 -11.37 -10.96 -6.81
C ASP A 32 -12.20 -9.79 -6.28
N VAL A 33 -12.17 -9.51 -4.96
CA VAL A 33 -12.91 -8.37 -4.37
C VAL A 33 -12.16 -7.05 -4.50
N LEU A 34 -10.86 -7.12 -4.79
CA LEU A 34 -9.99 -5.99 -5.12
C LEU A 34 -9.34 -6.21 -6.48
N GLU A 35 -9.18 -5.14 -7.23
CA GLU A 35 -8.44 -5.12 -8.49
C GLU A 35 -7.47 -3.96 -8.55
N ARG A 36 -6.55 -4.06 -9.51
CA ARG A 36 -5.67 -2.97 -9.86
C ARG A 36 -6.45 -1.77 -10.40
N SER A 37 -6.19 -0.59 -9.87
CA SER A 37 -6.79 0.64 -10.39
C SER A 37 -6.39 0.88 -11.85
N PRO A 38 -7.35 1.11 -12.78
CA PRO A 38 -7.04 1.49 -14.14
C PRO A 38 -6.35 2.86 -14.23
N ALA A 39 -6.42 3.65 -13.16
CA ALA A 39 -5.79 4.96 -13.04
C ALA A 39 -4.43 4.94 -12.33
N SER A 40 -3.88 3.75 -11.97
CA SER A 40 -2.57 3.65 -11.35
C SER A 40 -1.50 4.33 -12.23
N GLY A 41 -0.71 5.22 -11.65
CA GLY A 41 0.32 5.99 -12.35
C GLY A 41 -0.09 7.41 -12.75
N ALA A 42 0.20 7.80 -14.01
CA ALA A 42 0.09 9.20 -14.50
C ALA A 42 -1.32 9.83 -14.46
N LYS A 43 -2.38 9.05 -14.32
CA LYS A 43 -3.76 9.55 -14.38
C LYS A 43 -4.23 10.26 -13.11
N PHE A 44 -3.70 9.91 -11.91
CA PHE A 44 -4.06 10.62 -10.69
C PHE A 44 -3.70 12.10 -10.78
N THR A 45 -2.50 12.42 -11.27
CA THR A 45 -2.04 13.81 -11.45
C THR A 45 -2.89 14.58 -12.45
N SER A 46 -3.45 13.93 -13.49
CA SER A 46 -4.34 14.56 -14.48
C SER A 46 -5.77 14.74 -13.95
N HIS A 47 -6.23 13.87 -13.05
CA HIS A 47 -7.54 13.98 -12.38
C HIS A 47 -7.56 15.05 -11.29
N GLN A 48 -6.47 15.25 -10.53
CA GLN A 48 -6.34 16.39 -9.62
C GLN A 48 -6.63 17.72 -10.29
N LYS A 49 -6.25 17.88 -11.57
CA LYS A 49 -6.51 19.08 -12.34
C LYS A 49 -7.98 19.26 -12.76
N ARG A 50 -8.83 18.23 -12.61
CA ARG A 50 -10.22 18.23 -13.11
C ARG A 50 -11.30 18.23 -12.02
N GLN A 51 -10.94 18.43 -10.74
CA GLN A 51 -11.88 18.53 -9.59
C GLN A 51 -12.96 17.43 -9.57
N ARG A 52 -12.64 16.18 -9.90
CA ARG A 52 -13.57 15.07 -9.80
C ARG A 52 -13.42 14.34 -8.46
N ASP A 53 -14.54 13.78 -7.99
CA ASP A 53 -14.67 13.07 -6.72
C ASP A 53 -13.65 11.93 -6.58
N PHE A 54 -12.63 12.13 -5.71
CA PHE A 54 -11.46 11.24 -5.60
C PHE A 54 -11.65 10.11 -4.59
N GLY A 55 -12.80 10.04 -3.92
CA GLY A 55 -13.00 9.16 -2.76
C GLY A 55 -12.67 7.70 -3.00
N ASN A 56 -12.90 7.17 -4.21
CA ASN A 56 -12.76 5.74 -4.52
C ASN A 56 -11.67 5.39 -5.53
N ILE A 57 -10.90 6.35 -6.05
CA ILE A 57 -9.91 6.12 -7.14
C ILE A 57 -8.46 6.36 -6.67
N ALA A 58 -8.24 6.72 -5.40
CA ALA A 58 -6.91 6.95 -4.88
C ALA A 58 -6.15 5.63 -4.65
N GLY A 59 -4.87 5.62 -5.02
CA GLY A 59 -3.99 4.47 -4.86
C GLY A 59 -3.98 3.52 -6.07
N ASP A 60 -3.24 2.43 -5.91
CA ASP A 60 -3.02 1.42 -6.95
C ASP A 60 -4.10 0.32 -6.98
N LEU A 61 -4.96 0.22 -5.95
CA LEU A 61 -6.03 -0.78 -5.85
C LEU A 61 -7.41 -0.13 -5.66
N ILE A 62 -8.45 -0.77 -6.21
CA ILE A 62 -9.86 -0.41 -6.06
C ILE A 62 -10.67 -1.61 -5.62
N ALA A 63 -11.82 -1.38 -4.98
CA ALA A 63 -12.81 -2.41 -4.71
C ALA A 63 -13.69 -2.62 -5.94
N VAL A 64 -13.92 -3.87 -6.29
CA VAL A 64 -14.84 -4.31 -7.36
C VAL A 64 -16.00 -5.16 -6.82
N ALA A 65 -15.97 -5.45 -5.52
CA ALA A 65 -17.05 -6.08 -4.78
C ALA A 65 -17.22 -5.42 -3.40
N GLU A 66 -18.37 -5.63 -2.78
CA GLU A 66 -18.73 -4.98 -1.52
C GLU A 66 -17.72 -5.25 -0.39
N GLU A 67 -17.23 -6.47 -0.29
CA GLU A 67 -16.24 -6.89 0.71
C GLU A 67 -14.93 -6.09 0.62
N GLY A 68 -14.55 -5.62 -0.58
CA GLY A 68 -13.38 -4.80 -0.78
C GLY A 68 -13.55 -3.37 -0.28
N ASN A 69 -14.78 -2.86 -0.18
CA ASN A 69 -15.06 -1.48 0.19
C ASN A 69 -14.62 -1.15 1.62
N CYS A 70 -14.67 -2.09 2.56
CA CYS A 70 -14.28 -1.88 3.95
C CYS A 70 -12.79 -1.48 4.07
N LEU A 71 -11.94 -2.00 3.20
CA LEU A 71 -10.52 -1.66 3.16
C LEU A 71 -10.27 -0.36 2.36
N ILE A 72 -10.83 -0.24 1.15
CA ILE A 72 -10.59 0.91 0.26
C ILE A 72 -11.22 2.20 0.80
N SER A 73 -12.30 2.13 1.58
CA SER A 73 -12.86 3.32 2.23
C SER A 73 -11.93 3.92 3.31
N ARG A 74 -11.08 3.11 3.93
CA ARG A 74 -10.21 3.51 5.03
C ARG A 74 -8.75 3.73 4.63
N PHE A 75 -8.28 3.09 3.56
CA PHE A 75 -6.88 3.12 3.15
C PHE A 75 -6.70 3.58 1.71
N VAL A 76 -5.62 4.34 1.47
CA VAL A 76 -5.01 4.47 0.15
C VAL A 76 -3.88 3.45 0.09
N ILE A 77 -3.98 2.52 -0.86
CA ILE A 77 -3.03 1.42 -1.01
C ILE A 77 -2.10 1.71 -2.19
N GLU A 78 -0.82 1.82 -1.91
CA GLU A 78 0.23 2.01 -2.91
C GLU A 78 1.11 0.77 -2.97
N VAL A 79 1.32 0.21 -4.17
CA VAL A 79 2.12 -1.00 -4.39
C VAL A 79 3.34 -0.65 -5.23
N LYS A 80 4.53 -0.99 -4.76
CA LYS A 80 5.78 -0.72 -5.48
C LYS A 80 6.66 -1.97 -5.58
N HIS A 81 7.03 -2.30 -6.80
CA HIS A 81 8.01 -3.34 -7.11
C HIS A 81 9.15 -2.72 -7.94
N ARG A 82 10.34 -2.66 -7.38
CA ARG A 82 11.51 -2.04 -8.00
C ARG A 82 12.76 -2.92 -7.80
N ASN A 83 13.80 -2.62 -8.57
CA ASN A 83 15.16 -3.11 -8.31
C ASN A 83 15.77 -2.41 -7.08
N GLU A 84 16.99 -2.76 -6.74
CA GLU A 84 17.70 -2.22 -5.58
C GLU A 84 17.91 -0.69 -5.66
N GLU A 85 18.14 -0.16 -6.85
CA GLU A 85 18.28 1.29 -7.08
C GLU A 85 16.98 2.04 -6.78
N GLY A 86 15.82 1.45 -7.09
CA GLY A 86 14.50 2.07 -6.87
C GLY A 86 13.92 1.85 -5.47
N ILE A 87 14.32 0.78 -4.77
CA ILE A 87 13.93 0.47 -3.39
C ILE A 87 15.18 0.04 -2.64
N ASN A 88 15.74 0.95 -1.84
CA ASN A 88 16.88 0.65 -0.97
C ASN A 88 16.40 0.56 0.48
N VAL A 89 16.20 -0.67 0.97
CA VAL A 89 15.78 -0.91 2.38
C VAL A 89 16.90 -0.50 3.35
N ASN A 90 18.16 -0.71 2.99
CA ASN A 90 19.29 -0.26 3.80
C ASN A 90 19.29 1.27 3.95
N GLY A 91 18.90 2.00 2.90
CA GLY A 91 18.74 3.45 2.95
C GLY A 91 17.71 3.92 3.98
N LEU A 92 16.71 3.10 4.32
CA LEU A 92 15.79 3.39 5.43
C LEU A 92 16.51 3.29 6.77
N VAL A 93 17.32 2.25 6.97
CA VAL A 93 18.04 1.99 8.22
C VAL A 93 19.08 3.08 8.47
N PHE A 94 19.86 3.42 7.45
CA PHE A 94 20.95 4.42 7.54
C PHE A 94 20.47 5.86 7.30
N ARG A 95 19.15 6.08 7.08
CA ARG A 95 18.54 7.40 6.82
C ARG A 95 19.18 8.18 5.66
N THR A 96 19.72 7.48 4.69
CA THR A 96 20.22 8.12 3.47
C THR A 96 19.02 8.65 2.67
N SER A 97 19.08 9.88 2.22
CA SER A 97 17.99 10.64 1.58
C SER A 97 17.45 10.01 0.28
N GLU A 98 18.11 9.01 -0.25
CA GLU A 98 17.86 8.42 -1.56
C GLU A 98 17.02 7.14 -1.52
N SER A 99 16.49 6.76 -0.37
CA SER A 99 15.58 5.62 -0.33
C SER A 99 14.28 5.96 -1.07
N GLY A 100 14.04 5.31 -2.21
CA GLY A 100 12.78 5.46 -2.95
C GLY A 100 11.55 5.20 -2.09
N VAL A 101 11.68 4.35 -1.05
CA VAL A 101 10.61 4.08 -0.08
C VAL A 101 10.18 5.34 0.67
N ILE A 102 11.12 6.20 1.07
CA ILE A 102 10.82 7.48 1.73
C ILE A 102 10.02 8.40 0.80
N ALA A 103 10.41 8.46 -0.47
CA ALA A 103 9.71 9.27 -1.47
C ALA A 103 8.29 8.74 -1.74
N PHE A 104 8.11 7.42 -1.85
CA PHE A 104 6.81 6.79 -2.01
C PHE A 104 5.91 7.04 -0.79
N TRP A 105 6.46 6.90 0.44
CA TRP A 105 5.71 7.18 1.65
C TRP A 105 5.25 8.63 1.74
N LYS A 106 6.14 9.60 1.48
CA LYS A 106 5.78 11.02 1.46
C LYS A 106 4.68 11.33 0.46
N LYS A 107 4.78 10.79 -0.77
CA LYS A 107 3.75 10.96 -1.80
C LYS A 107 2.41 10.38 -1.34
N LEU A 108 2.42 9.14 -0.80
CA LEU A 108 1.22 8.48 -0.30
C LEU A 108 0.55 9.29 0.82
N LEU A 109 1.33 9.86 1.74
CA LEU A 109 0.78 10.73 2.81
C LEU A 109 0.05 11.97 2.25
N LEU A 110 0.52 12.55 1.14
CA LEU A 110 -0.16 13.67 0.48
C LEU A 110 -1.52 13.23 -0.10
N GLU A 111 -1.58 12.07 -0.73
CA GLU A 111 -2.83 11.50 -1.26
C GLU A 111 -3.81 11.17 -0.12
N CYS A 112 -3.32 10.58 0.97
CA CYS A 112 -4.12 10.29 2.17
C CYS A 112 -4.72 11.54 2.80
N LYS A 113 -3.95 12.64 2.84
CA LYS A 113 -4.47 13.93 3.35
C LYS A 113 -5.64 14.46 2.53
N GLN A 114 -5.61 14.29 1.21
CA GLN A 114 -6.66 14.74 0.29
C GLN A 114 -7.92 13.88 0.39
N THR A 115 -7.76 12.58 0.65
CA THR A 115 -8.86 11.60 0.71
C THR A 115 -9.34 11.31 2.12
N GLN A 116 -8.67 11.85 3.15
CA GLN A 116 -8.91 11.56 4.58
C GLN A 116 -8.80 10.06 4.93
N LYS A 117 -7.94 9.35 4.20
CA LYS A 117 -7.69 7.92 4.39
C LYS A 117 -6.32 7.67 5.02
N LEU A 118 -6.12 6.46 5.52
CA LEU A 118 -4.85 6.01 6.09
C LEU A 118 -3.91 5.49 4.98
N PRO A 119 -2.59 5.65 5.13
CA PRO A 119 -1.63 5.11 4.18
C PRO A 119 -1.38 3.62 4.40
N MET A 120 -1.33 2.86 3.31
CA MET A 120 -0.88 1.48 3.26
C MET A 120 0.10 1.33 2.10
N LEU A 121 1.41 1.28 2.39
CA LEU A 121 2.46 1.10 1.39
C LEU A 121 2.92 -0.35 1.38
N ILE A 122 2.69 -1.06 0.28
CA ILE A 122 3.17 -2.43 0.09
C ILE A 122 4.27 -2.38 -0.95
N PHE A 123 5.47 -2.86 -0.61
CA PHE A 123 6.58 -2.76 -1.53
C PHE A 123 7.50 -3.98 -1.49
N LYS A 124 8.17 -4.19 -2.62
CA LYS A 124 9.08 -5.29 -2.83
C LYS A 124 10.31 -4.83 -3.61
N GLN A 125 11.48 -5.15 -3.11
CA GLN A 125 12.71 -5.18 -3.88
C GLN A 125 12.81 -6.52 -4.64
N ASN A 126 13.44 -6.52 -5.81
CA ASN A 126 13.66 -7.78 -6.56
C ASN A 126 14.27 -8.85 -5.65
N ASN A 127 13.78 -10.08 -5.76
CA ASN A 127 14.25 -11.23 -4.99
C ASN A 127 14.17 -11.10 -3.46
N ARG A 128 13.37 -10.16 -2.96
CA ARG A 128 13.09 -9.99 -1.53
C ARG A 128 11.60 -10.17 -1.25
N PRO A 129 11.21 -10.50 -0.02
CA PRO A 129 9.81 -10.60 0.36
C PRO A 129 9.09 -9.25 0.28
N LEU A 130 7.76 -9.30 0.21
CA LEU A 130 6.92 -8.11 0.34
C LEU A 130 6.99 -7.54 1.75
N LEU A 131 7.11 -6.23 1.84
CA LEU A 131 7.06 -5.46 3.08
C LEU A 131 5.82 -4.58 3.09
N LEU A 132 5.29 -4.33 4.28
CA LEU A 132 4.14 -3.47 4.54
C LEU A 132 4.57 -2.30 5.41
N GLY A 133 4.26 -1.09 4.99
CA GLY A 133 4.37 0.14 5.78
C GLY A 133 2.98 0.66 6.14
N LEU A 134 2.70 0.82 7.43
CA LEU A 134 1.48 1.43 7.98
C LEU A 134 1.83 2.67 8.80
N CYS A 135 0.88 3.61 8.96
CA CYS A 135 0.97 4.63 10.01
C CYS A 135 0.56 4.04 11.38
N LYS A 136 0.76 4.81 12.46
CA LYS A 136 0.39 4.40 13.81
C LYS A 136 -1.09 4.02 13.89
N GLU A 137 -1.96 4.84 13.35
CA GLU A 137 -3.40 4.64 13.34
C GLU A 137 -3.81 3.35 12.61
N GLY A 138 -3.11 3.00 11.52
CA GLY A 138 -3.32 1.73 10.81
C GLY A 138 -2.87 0.51 11.62
N VAL A 139 -1.75 0.61 12.34
CA VAL A 139 -1.29 -0.46 13.25
C VAL A 139 -2.26 -0.65 14.42
N GLU A 140 -2.77 0.43 14.98
CA GLU A 140 -3.75 0.40 16.08
C GLU A 140 -5.08 -0.19 15.62
N LEU A 141 -5.57 0.20 14.42
CA LEU A 141 -6.83 -0.31 13.84
C LEU A 141 -6.82 -1.84 13.74
N PHE A 142 -5.72 -2.42 13.28
CA PHE A 142 -5.59 -3.87 13.13
C PHE A 142 -5.14 -4.58 14.42
N GLU A 143 -5.00 -3.85 15.53
CA GLU A 143 -4.41 -4.38 16.78
C GLU A 143 -3.04 -5.05 16.57
N TYR A 144 -2.29 -4.54 15.56
CA TYR A 144 -1.04 -5.13 15.09
C TYR A 144 0.19 -4.60 15.84
N GLN A 145 0.02 -3.66 16.78
CA GLN A 145 1.11 -3.04 17.59
C GLN A 145 1.86 -4.03 18.50
N LYS A 146 1.25 -5.18 18.80
CA LYS A 146 1.89 -6.24 19.62
C LYS A 146 2.95 -7.02 18.85
N HIS A 147 3.05 -6.84 17.54
CA HIS A 147 4.02 -7.51 16.69
C HIS A 147 5.25 -6.65 16.44
N ASN A 148 6.37 -7.29 16.15
CA ASN A 148 7.63 -6.59 15.91
C ASN A 148 7.56 -5.76 14.64
N HIS A 149 7.80 -4.46 14.78
CA HIS A 149 7.92 -3.52 13.67
C HIS A 149 9.25 -2.80 13.72
N ALA A 150 9.83 -2.53 12.55
CA ALA A 150 10.81 -1.47 12.43
C ALA A 150 10.07 -0.13 12.27
N VAL A 151 10.34 0.85 13.13
CA VAL A 151 9.66 2.14 13.12
C VAL A 151 10.60 3.20 12.55
N PHE A 152 10.17 3.85 11.47
CA PHE A 152 10.91 4.90 10.79
C PHE A 152 10.14 6.22 10.90
N LYS A 153 10.75 7.24 11.52
CA LYS A 153 10.20 8.58 11.56
C LYS A 153 10.52 9.30 10.24
N ILE A 154 9.51 9.60 9.46
CA ILE A 154 9.60 10.26 8.15
C ILE A 154 8.77 11.55 8.17
N GLY A 155 9.43 12.68 8.39
CA GLY A 155 8.76 13.95 8.62
C GLY A 155 7.96 13.94 9.92
N SER A 156 6.68 14.35 9.86
CA SER A 156 5.77 14.39 11.00
C SER A 156 5.08 13.06 11.31
N LYS A 157 5.18 12.06 10.45
CA LYS A 157 4.55 10.75 10.60
C LYS A 157 5.58 9.63 10.71
N SER A 158 5.25 8.60 11.47
CA SER A 158 6.04 7.38 11.53
C SER A 158 5.47 6.34 10.57
N MET A 159 6.37 5.57 9.95
CA MET A 159 6.05 4.38 9.19
C MET A 159 6.45 3.15 10.01
N TYR A 160 5.50 2.28 10.27
CA TYR A 160 5.68 0.98 10.93
C TYR A 160 5.84 -0.06 9.83
N LEU A 161 7.01 -0.68 9.76
CA LEU A 161 7.40 -1.61 8.71
C LEU A 161 7.41 -3.04 9.24
N SER A 162 6.75 -3.95 8.52
CA SER A 162 6.69 -5.39 8.83
C SER A 162 6.67 -6.24 7.56
N PRO A 163 6.94 -7.56 7.65
CA PRO A 163 6.68 -8.48 6.56
C PRO A 163 5.18 -8.53 6.22
N PHE A 164 4.84 -8.35 4.93
CA PHE A 164 3.44 -8.31 4.51
C PHE A 164 2.70 -9.64 4.74
N MET A 165 3.36 -10.77 4.52
CA MET A 165 2.75 -12.08 4.75
C MET A 165 2.48 -12.35 6.24
N GLU A 166 3.33 -11.83 7.14
CA GLU A 166 3.09 -11.93 8.57
C GLU A 166 1.87 -11.10 8.99
N PHE A 167 1.70 -9.90 8.40
CA PHE A 167 0.50 -9.09 8.60
C PHE A 167 -0.77 -9.85 8.20
N LEU A 168 -0.81 -10.47 7.01
CA LEU A 168 -1.98 -11.23 6.54
C LEU A 168 -2.37 -12.40 7.46
N VAL A 169 -1.40 -12.98 8.16
CA VAL A 169 -1.64 -14.09 9.11
C VAL A 169 -2.15 -13.58 10.46
N LYS A 170 -1.63 -12.44 10.92
CA LYS A 170 -1.84 -11.97 12.31
C LYS A 170 -2.91 -10.89 12.46
N ALA A 171 -3.12 -10.08 11.42
CA ALA A 171 -4.14 -9.03 11.44
C ALA A 171 -5.52 -9.60 11.09
N ASN A 172 -6.52 -9.26 11.92
CA ASN A 172 -7.89 -9.66 11.65
C ASN A 172 -8.58 -8.67 10.71
N PRO A 173 -9.06 -9.08 9.52
CA PRO A 173 -9.78 -8.19 8.61
C PRO A 173 -11.13 -7.71 9.15
N ASP A 174 -11.77 -8.46 10.07
CA ASP A 174 -13.12 -8.15 10.58
C ASP A 174 -13.16 -6.83 11.37
N VAL A 175 -12.01 -6.32 11.83
CA VAL A 175 -11.94 -5.00 12.46
C VAL A 175 -12.36 -3.87 11.51
N LEU A 176 -12.27 -4.10 10.20
CA LEU A 176 -12.71 -3.16 9.17
C LEU A 176 -14.23 -3.07 9.04
N LEU A 177 -14.97 -4.07 9.52
CA LEU A 177 -16.43 -4.12 9.50
C LEU A 177 -17.05 -3.41 10.71
N LYS A 178 -16.27 -3.19 11.75
CA LYS A 178 -16.70 -2.43 12.93
C LYS A 178 -16.77 -0.94 12.57
N ARG A 179 -17.95 -0.33 12.73
CA ARG A 179 -18.19 1.11 12.52
C ARG A 179 -17.62 1.95 13.65
#